data_ade28f74b66ed273ced7eacb9257f196
#
_entry.id   ade28f74b66ed273ced7eacb9257f196
#
_cell.length_a   1.000
_cell.length_b   1.000
_cell.length_c   1.000
_cell.angle_alpha   90.00
_cell.angle_beta   90.00
_cell.angle_gamma   90.00
#
_symmetry.space_group_name_H-M   'P 1'
#
loop_
_entity.id
_entity.type
_entity.pdbx_description
1 polymer ?
#
loop_
_entity_poly.entity_id
_entity_poly.type
_entity_poly.pdbx_seq_one_letter_code
_entity_poly.pdbx_strand_id
1 'polypeptide(L)'
;MDKFKQQLFTHRYALSFWILVLIRSYFIAVLPLMDKTEARYGEIARLMSETGNWITPQIDYGLPFWAKPPLSTWATALSISIFGSAEVFVRLPYLIVLVGLALFIGRYSKGHVQPFYLPGIIALTIPEFYLHAGVVSTDTFLTFSITLSMFGFWEALRDQAKPYW
;
A
#
# COMPACT_ATOMS: atom_id res chain seq x y z
N MET A 1 7.05 4.53 34.81
CA MET A 1 5.71 4.08 34.33
C MET A 1 5.74 2.57 34.33
N ASP A 2 4.85 1.90 35.09
CA ASP A 2 4.88 0.45 35.27
C ASP A 2 4.81 -0.29 33.94
N LYS A 3 5.62 -1.37 33.80
CA LYS A 3 5.65 -2.22 32.59
C LYS A 3 4.24 -2.67 32.17
N PHE A 4 3.37 -2.90 33.14
CA PHE A 4 1.97 -3.28 32.91
C PHE A 4 1.18 -2.15 32.20
N LYS A 5 1.31 -0.90 32.62
CA LYS A 5 0.66 0.25 31.96
C LYS A 5 1.17 0.44 30.54
N GLN A 6 2.47 0.27 30.32
CA GLN A 6 3.09 0.41 29.00
C GLN A 6 2.60 -0.69 28.06
N GLN A 7 2.44 -1.92 28.54
CA GLN A 7 1.92 -3.03 27.77
C GLN A 7 0.43 -2.83 27.42
N LEU A 8 -0.38 -2.39 28.36
CA LEU A 8 -1.79 -2.07 28.12
C LEU A 8 -1.97 -0.95 27.09
N PHE A 9 -1.12 0.08 27.17
CA PHE A 9 -1.10 1.18 26.19
C PHE A 9 -0.79 0.65 24.78
N THR A 10 0.25 -0.16 24.61
CA THR A 10 0.64 -0.73 23.31
C THR A 10 -0.48 -1.58 22.71
N HIS A 11 -1.18 -2.39 23.51
CA HIS A 11 -2.31 -3.20 23.04
C HIS A 11 -3.48 -2.35 22.51
N ARG A 12 -3.81 -1.24 23.18
CA ARG A 12 -4.89 -0.34 22.75
C ARG A 12 -4.60 0.28 21.37
N TYR A 13 -3.38 0.74 21.16
CA TYR A 13 -2.99 1.29 19.86
C TYR A 13 -2.91 0.22 18.77
N ALA A 14 -2.42 -0.98 19.08
CA ALA A 14 -2.47 -2.10 18.15
C ALA A 14 -3.90 -2.41 17.73
N LEU A 15 -4.82 -2.51 18.71
CA LEU A 15 -6.23 -2.76 18.44
C LEU A 15 -6.84 -1.66 17.56
N SER A 16 -6.62 -0.38 17.89
CA SER A 16 -7.12 0.75 17.09
C SER A 16 -6.58 0.72 15.66
N PHE A 17 -5.30 0.44 15.48
CA PHE A 17 -4.67 0.33 14.16
C PHE A 17 -5.35 -0.76 13.32
N TRP A 18 -5.48 -1.96 13.87
CA TRP A 18 -6.07 -3.09 13.15
C TRP A 18 -7.57 -2.94 12.92
N ILE A 19 -8.30 -2.25 13.81
CA ILE A 19 -9.70 -1.88 13.57
C ILE A 19 -9.82 -0.98 12.34
N LEU A 20 -8.97 0.06 12.21
CA LEU A 20 -8.97 0.94 11.04
C LEU A 20 -8.66 0.16 9.75
N VAL A 21 -7.68 -0.74 9.79
CA VAL A 21 -7.35 -1.61 8.65
C VAL A 21 -8.53 -2.54 8.30
N LEU A 22 -9.18 -3.15 9.29
CA LEU A 22 -10.33 -4.03 9.07
C LEU A 22 -11.53 -3.28 8.48
N ILE A 23 -11.83 -2.08 9.00
CA ILE A 23 -12.89 -1.23 8.43
C ILE A 23 -12.58 -0.94 6.96
N ARG A 24 -11.34 -0.56 6.65
CA ARG A 24 -10.93 -0.31 5.26
C ARG A 24 -11.02 -1.56 4.39
N SER A 25 -10.57 -2.70 4.91
CA SER A 25 -10.66 -3.99 4.21
C SER A 25 -12.11 -4.37 3.88
N TYR A 26 -13.03 -4.11 4.78
CA TYR A 26 -14.46 -4.31 4.53
C TYR A 26 -14.96 -3.42 3.37
N PHE A 27 -14.62 -2.13 3.38
CA PHE A 27 -15.06 -1.21 2.32
C PHE A 27 -14.48 -1.56 0.95
N ILE A 28 -13.22 -1.96 0.86
CA ILE A 28 -12.63 -2.37 -0.43
C ILE A 28 -13.22 -3.68 -0.97
N ALA A 29 -13.82 -4.50 -0.11
CA ALA A 29 -14.48 -5.74 -0.50
C ALA A 29 -15.93 -5.54 -0.95
N VAL A 30 -16.62 -4.52 -0.41
CA VAL A 30 -18.06 -4.30 -0.66
C VAL A 30 -18.31 -3.26 -1.74
N LEU A 31 -17.45 -2.23 -1.83
CA LEU A 31 -17.65 -1.15 -2.80
C LEU A 31 -17.15 -1.57 -4.20
N PRO A 32 -17.98 -1.43 -5.25
CA PRO A 32 -17.54 -1.70 -6.61
C PRO A 32 -16.48 -0.71 -7.08
N LEU A 33 -15.78 -1.02 -8.20
CA LEU A 33 -14.83 -0.13 -8.85
C LEU A 33 -15.60 1.01 -9.55
N MET A 34 -15.87 2.10 -8.82
CA MET A 34 -16.75 3.19 -9.31
C MET A 34 -15.99 4.32 -10.02
N ASP A 35 -14.72 4.56 -9.66
CA ASP A 35 -13.91 5.59 -10.30
C ASP A 35 -13.41 5.11 -11.66
N LYS A 36 -13.49 6.01 -12.67
CA LYS A 36 -13.04 5.73 -14.04
C LYS A 36 -11.55 5.34 -14.09
N THR A 37 -10.73 5.93 -13.23
CA THR A 37 -9.30 5.66 -13.14
C THR A 37 -9.06 4.28 -12.56
N GLU A 38 -9.75 3.95 -11.47
CA GLU A 38 -9.67 2.67 -10.79
C GLU A 38 -10.11 1.52 -11.70
N ALA A 39 -11.26 1.66 -12.35
CA ALA A 39 -11.79 0.68 -13.27
C ALA A 39 -10.85 0.45 -14.48
N ARG A 40 -10.27 1.54 -15.02
CA ARG A 40 -9.30 1.46 -16.12
C ARG A 40 -8.05 0.67 -15.75
N TYR A 41 -7.42 0.98 -14.61
CA TYR A 41 -6.20 0.28 -14.22
C TYR A 41 -6.48 -1.16 -13.77
N GLY A 42 -7.64 -1.40 -13.17
CA GLY A 42 -8.10 -2.75 -12.89
C GLY A 42 -8.26 -3.59 -14.15
N GLU A 43 -8.86 -3.02 -15.20
CA GLU A 43 -9.03 -3.69 -16.50
C GLU A 43 -7.69 -3.93 -17.20
N ILE A 44 -6.77 -2.95 -17.20
CA ILE A 44 -5.42 -3.15 -17.75
C ILE A 44 -4.70 -4.31 -17.05
N ALA A 45 -4.82 -4.40 -15.73
CA ALA A 45 -4.23 -5.50 -14.95
C ALA A 45 -4.91 -6.84 -15.25
N ARG A 46 -6.24 -6.85 -15.44
CA ARG A 46 -6.99 -8.04 -15.83
C ARG A 46 -6.54 -8.56 -17.20
N LEU A 47 -6.46 -7.68 -18.21
CA LEU A 47 -5.96 -8.01 -19.54
C LEU A 47 -4.53 -8.53 -19.49
N MET A 48 -3.65 -7.93 -18.67
CA MET A 48 -2.28 -8.40 -18.47
C MET A 48 -2.24 -9.82 -17.91
N SER A 49 -3.07 -10.11 -16.91
CA SER A 49 -3.18 -11.44 -16.31
C SER A 49 -3.72 -12.49 -17.29
N GLU A 50 -4.69 -12.11 -18.13
CA GLU A 50 -5.36 -12.99 -19.09
C GLU A 50 -4.50 -13.27 -20.32
N THR A 51 -3.88 -12.23 -20.89
CA THR A 51 -3.05 -12.37 -22.11
C THR A 51 -1.64 -12.88 -21.83
N GLY A 52 -1.18 -12.82 -20.59
CA GLY A 52 0.21 -13.14 -20.22
C GLY A 52 1.24 -12.12 -20.72
N ASN A 53 0.81 -10.97 -21.23
CA ASN A 53 1.71 -9.92 -21.70
C ASN A 53 2.07 -8.96 -20.55
N TRP A 54 3.10 -9.30 -19.81
CA TRP A 54 3.56 -8.54 -18.65
C TRP A 54 4.44 -7.32 -19.01
N ILE A 55 4.92 -7.25 -20.26
CA ILE A 55 5.82 -6.17 -20.69
C ILE A 55 5.05 -4.97 -21.19
N THR A 56 4.00 -5.21 -22.00
CA THR A 56 3.21 -4.16 -22.62
C THR A 56 1.81 -4.12 -22.00
N PRO A 57 1.54 -3.17 -21.08
CA PRO A 57 0.18 -2.94 -20.59
C PRO A 57 -0.75 -2.62 -21.76
N GLN A 58 -1.96 -3.15 -21.72
CA GLN A 58 -2.96 -2.96 -22.78
C GLN A 58 -4.24 -2.37 -22.18
N ILE A 59 -4.82 -1.38 -22.85
CA ILE A 59 -6.13 -0.81 -22.48
C ILE A 59 -7.30 -1.59 -23.10
N ASP A 60 -7.02 -2.28 -24.19
CA ASP A 60 -7.89 -3.22 -24.89
C ASP A 60 -7.00 -4.26 -25.58
N TYR A 61 -7.57 -5.37 -26.04
CA TYR A 61 -6.80 -6.42 -26.69
C TYR A 61 -6.03 -5.88 -27.90
N GLY A 62 -4.70 -6.01 -27.84
CA GLY A 62 -3.79 -5.51 -28.88
C GLY A 62 -3.57 -4.01 -28.89
N LEU A 63 -4.20 -3.23 -28.00
CA LEU A 63 -4.02 -1.78 -27.91
C LEU A 63 -3.11 -1.41 -26.73
N PRO A 64 -1.83 -1.04 -26.96
CA PRO A 64 -0.89 -0.69 -25.90
C PRO A 64 -1.29 0.54 -25.10
N PHE A 65 -0.93 0.56 -23.80
CA PHE A 65 -1.14 1.68 -22.88
C PHE A 65 0.18 2.10 -22.23
N TRP A 66 0.73 3.23 -22.68
CA TRP A 66 2.04 3.73 -22.24
C TRP A 66 1.98 4.90 -21.24
N ALA A 67 0.80 5.22 -20.72
CA ALA A 67 0.63 6.45 -19.95
C ALA A 67 1.19 6.40 -18.52
N LYS A 68 1.44 5.21 -17.95
CA LYS A 68 1.89 5.05 -16.56
C LYS A 68 2.92 3.93 -16.40
N PRO A 69 3.82 4.04 -15.38
CA PRO A 69 4.74 2.96 -15.04
C PRO A 69 4.01 1.67 -14.66
N PRO A 70 4.53 0.49 -15.04
CA PRO A 70 3.79 -0.78 -14.95
C PRO A 70 3.77 -1.42 -13.55
N LEU A 71 4.51 -0.92 -12.56
CA LEU A 71 4.67 -1.55 -11.25
C LEU A 71 3.34 -1.83 -10.53
N SER A 72 2.44 -0.84 -10.52
CA SER A 72 1.10 -1.01 -9.93
C SER A 72 0.27 -2.02 -10.71
N THR A 73 0.34 -2.00 -12.04
CA THR A 73 -0.34 -2.97 -12.91
C THR A 73 0.18 -4.39 -12.69
N TRP A 74 1.49 -4.56 -12.57
CA TRP A 74 2.10 -5.86 -12.26
C TRP A 74 1.61 -6.43 -10.92
N ALA A 75 1.59 -5.60 -9.87
CA ALA A 75 1.12 -6.03 -8.56
C ALA A 75 -0.35 -6.46 -8.60
N THR A 76 -1.18 -5.69 -9.30
CA THR A 76 -2.61 -6.01 -9.46
C THR A 76 -2.82 -7.24 -10.32
N ALA A 77 -2.13 -7.37 -11.46
CA ALA A 77 -2.21 -8.53 -12.34
C ALA A 77 -1.76 -9.82 -11.63
N LEU A 78 -0.69 -9.73 -10.82
CA LEU A 78 -0.25 -10.85 -9.99
C LEU A 78 -1.33 -11.26 -8.97
N SER A 79 -1.94 -10.29 -8.30
CA SER A 79 -3.04 -10.56 -7.36
C SER A 79 -4.22 -11.24 -8.06
N ILE A 80 -4.61 -10.74 -9.24
CA ILE A 80 -5.68 -11.34 -10.07
C ILE A 80 -5.31 -12.77 -10.50
N SER A 81 -4.08 -13.01 -10.93
CA SER A 81 -3.62 -14.33 -11.36
C SER A 81 -3.66 -15.38 -10.25
N ILE A 82 -3.48 -14.97 -8.99
CA ILE A 82 -3.46 -15.87 -7.83
C ILE A 82 -4.86 -16.07 -7.23
N PHE A 83 -5.62 -14.99 -7.09
CA PHE A 83 -6.85 -14.97 -6.29
C PHE A 83 -8.12 -14.77 -7.14
N GLY A 84 -7.98 -14.40 -8.41
CA GLY A 84 -9.10 -14.09 -9.29
C GLY A 84 -9.39 -12.59 -9.39
N SER A 85 -10.35 -12.22 -10.26
CA SER A 85 -10.66 -10.84 -10.66
C SER A 85 -11.71 -10.13 -9.80
N ALA A 86 -12.03 -10.64 -8.60
CA ALA A 86 -12.93 -9.95 -7.69
C ALA A 86 -12.31 -8.60 -7.22
N GLU A 87 -13.16 -7.57 -7.03
CA GLU A 87 -12.70 -6.20 -6.73
C GLU A 87 -11.76 -6.13 -5.53
N VAL A 88 -11.98 -6.97 -4.53
CA VAL A 88 -11.11 -7.04 -3.34
C VAL A 88 -9.68 -7.43 -3.71
N PHE A 89 -9.50 -8.35 -4.65
CA PHE A 89 -8.17 -8.81 -5.07
C PHE A 89 -7.47 -7.82 -6.01
N VAL A 90 -8.24 -7.07 -6.78
CA VAL A 90 -7.73 -5.95 -7.58
C VAL A 90 -7.14 -4.85 -6.68
N ARG A 91 -7.75 -4.61 -5.51
CA ARG A 91 -7.38 -3.58 -4.54
C ARG A 91 -6.37 -4.05 -3.48
N LEU A 92 -6.26 -5.34 -3.26
CA LEU A 92 -5.44 -5.94 -2.20
C LEU A 92 -3.97 -5.46 -2.20
N PRO A 93 -3.25 -5.37 -3.33
CA PRO A 93 -1.87 -4.90 -3.34
C PRO A 93 -1.70 -3.49 -2.76
N TYR A 94 -2.64 -2.60 -3.03
CA TYR A 94 -2.60 -1.21 -2.54
C TYR A 94 -2.83 -1.12 -1.04
N LEU A 95 -3.75 -1.93 -0.52
CA LEU A 95 -3.96 -2.05 0.92
C LEU A 95 -2.70 -2.56 1.62
N ILE A 96 -2.10 -3.64 1.10
CA ILE A 96 -0.87 -4.22 1.66
C ILE A 96 0.27 -3.20 1.67
N VAL A 97 0.47 -2.48 0.57
CA VAL A 97 1.54 -1.48 0.45
C VAL A 97 1.36 -0.34 1.47
N LEU A 98 0.16 0.21 1.60
CA LEU A 98 -0.07 1.32 2.55
C LEU A 98 -0.09 0.88 4.01
N VAL A 99 -0.61 -0.30 4.32
CA VAL A 99 -0.49 -0.88 5.67
C VAL A 99 0.98 -1.16 5.99
N GLY A 100 1.72 -1.74 5.04
CA GLY A 100 3.17 -1.95 5.17
C GLY A 100 3.92 -0.65 5.41
N LEU A 101 3.58 0.43 4.69
CA LEU A 101 4.16 1.75 4.87
C LEU A 101 3.85 2.33 6.26
N ALA A 102 2.61 2.22 6.73
CA ALA A 102 2.21 2.67 8.06
C ALA A 102 2.98 1.93 9.18
N LEU A 103 3.18 0.62 9.02
CA LEU A 103 3.99 -0.19 9.95
C LEU A 103 5.48 0.17 9.85
N PHE A 104 5.98 0.44 8.64
CA PHE A 104 7.36 0.88 8.42
C PHE A 104 7.64 2.21 9.14
N ILE A 105 6.74 3.19 9.03
CA ILE A 105 6.84 4.47 9.74
C ILE A 105 6.89 4.22 11.26
N GLY A 106 6.02 3.34 11.78
CA GLY A 106 6.03 2.93 13.18
C GLY A 106 7.35 2.30 13.61
N ARG A 107 7.91 1.43 12.77
CA ARG A 107 9.21 0.77 13.01
C ARG A 107 10.37 1.76 13.03
N TYR A 108 10.35 2.72 12.12
CA TYR A 108 11.40 3.72 12.00
C TYR A 108 11.35 4.76 13.13
N SER A 109 10.15 5.08 13.61
CA SER A 109 9.94 6.00 14.73
C SER A 109 10.24 5.38 16.09
N LYS A 110 10.64 4.10 16.15
CA LYS A 110 10.93 3.39 17.39
C LYS A 110 12.07 4.08 18.15
N GLY A 111 11.79 4.44 19.40
CA GLY A 111 12.73 5.20 20.25
C GLY A 111 12.45 6.71 20.27
N HIS A 112 11.75 7.28 19.30
CA HIS A 112 11.36 8.68 19.23
C HIS A 112 9.88 8.86 19.58
N VAL A 113 9.02 7.97 19.07
CA VAL A 113 7.57 7.98 19.31
C VAL A 113 7.13 6.65 19.88
N GLN A 114 6.42 6.67 20.97
CA GLN A 114 5.80 5.50 21.59
C GLN A 114 4.29 5.76 21.76
N PRO A 115 3.43 4.78 21.55
CA PRO A 115 3.68 3.38 21.17
C PRO A 115 3.91 3.18 19.67
N PHE A 116 4.45 2.01 19.28
CA PHE A 116 4.83 1.62 17.92
C PHE A 116 3.76 1.91 16.86
N TYR A 117 2.50 1.65 17.15
CA TYR A 117 1.39 1.82 16.19
C TYR A 117 0.91 3.27 16.05
N LEU A 118 1.29 4.19 16.94
CA LEU A 118 0.81 5.58 16.94
C LEU A 118 1.13 6.33 15.64
N PRO A 119 2.36 6.28 15.08
CA PRO A 119 2.64 6.94 13.80
C PRO A 119 1.82 6.37 12.64
N GLY A 120 1.61 5.05 12.62
CA GLY A 120 0.75 4.40 11.63
C GLY A 120 -0.72 4.81 11.76
N ILE A 121 -1.24 4.95 12.98
CA ILE A 121 -2.60 5.47 13.22
C ILE A 121 -2.71 6.90 12.71
N ILE A 122 -1.74 7.76 13.03
CA ILE A 122 -1.73 9.15 12.53
C ILE A 122 -1.78 9.16 11.00
N ALA A 123 -0.96 8.35 10.34
CA ALA A 123 -0.98 8.22 8.87
C ALA A 123 -2.35 7.76 8.37
N LEU A 124 -2.95 6.74 8.99
CA LEU A 124 -4.28 6.24 8.61
C LEU A 124 -5.43 7.19 8.94
N THR A 125 -5.24 8.20 9.78
CA THR A 125 -6.24 9.26 10.02
C THR A 125 -6.16 10.41 9.04
N ILE A 126 -5.11 10.48 8.21
CA ILE A 126 -5.03 11.42 7.08
C ILE A 126 -5.99 10.92 5.99
N PRO A 127 -7.04 11.68 5.61
CA PRO A 127 -8.06 11.21 4.67
C PRO A 127 -7.49 10.72 3.36
N GLU A 128 -6.54 11.44 2.77
CA GLU A 128 -5.87 11.09 1.52
C GLU A 128 -5.16 9.74 1.62
N PHE A 129 -4.38 9.53 2.68
CA PHE A 129 -3.67 8.29 2.91
C PHE A 129 -4.62 7.10 3.13
N TYR A 130 -5.68 7.32 3.93
CA TYR A 130 -6.66 6.27 4.24
C TYR A 130 -7.49 5.88 3.03
N LEU A 131 -7.91 6.85 2.22
CA LEU A 131 -8.69 6.59 1.00
C LEU A 131 -7.86 5.83 -0.04
N HIS A 132 -6.58 6.18 -0.22
CA HIS A 132 -5.69 5.48 -1.13
C HIS A 132 -5.29 4.07 -0.67
N ALA A 133 -5.52 3.71 0.60
CA ALA A 133 -5.37 2.34 1.08
C ALA A 133 -6.43 1.43 0.45
N GLY A 134 -6.14 0.87 -0.72
CA GLY A 134 -7.03 0.01 -1.48
C GLY A 134 -7.77 0.70 -2.62
N VAL A 135 -7.29 1.84 -3.09
CA VAL A 135 -7.69 2.41 -4.40
C VAL A 135 -6.65 2.02 -5.44
N VAL A 136 -7.10 1.58 -6.60
CA VAL A 136 -6.23 1.18 -7.71
C VAL A 136 -5.64 2.42 -8.37
N SER A 137 -4.50 2.88 -7.84
CA SER A 137 -3.78 4.08 -8.29
C SER A 137 -2.28 3.84 -8.33
N THR A 138 -1.60 4.44 -9.28
CA THR A 138 -0.13 4.45 -9.34
C THR A 138 0.51 5.19 -8.17
N ASP A 139 -0.24 6.11 -7.54
CA ASP A 139 0.26 7.03 -6.52
C ASP A 139 0.64 6.31 -5.22
N THR A 140 -0.06 5.22 -4.89
CA THR A 140 0.27 4.36 -3.76
C THR A 140 1.69 3.79 -3.86
N PHE A 141 2.04 3.21 -5.02
CA PHE A 141 3.37 2.66 -5.26
C PHE A 141 4.43 3.75 -5.39
N LEU A 142 4.07 4.90 -5.96
CA LEU A 142 4.94 6.07 -6.03
C LEU A 142 5.26 6.57 -4.61
N THR A 143 4.26 6.77 -3.77
CA THR A 143 4.44 7.19 -2.37
C THR A 143 5.32 6.21 -1.61
N PHE A 144 5.10 4.92 -1.76
CA PHE A 144 5.92 3.88 -1.15
C PHE A 144 7.38 3.98 -1.61
N SER A 145 7.61 4.06 -2.92
CA SER A 145 8.96 4.12 -3.50
C SER A 145 9.71 5.38 -3.07
N ILE A 146 9.06 6.55 -3.10
CA ILE A 146 9.64 7.82 -2.65
C ILE A 146 9.98 7.74 -1.16
N THR A 147 9.07 7.21 -0.34
CA THR A 147 9.31 7.09 1.11
C THR A 147 10.53 6.21 1.39
N LEU A 148 10.61 5.03 0.76
CA LEU A 148 11.78 4.16 0.93
C LEU A 148 13.08 4.81 0.46
N SER A 149 13.05 5.51 -0.68
CA SER A 149 14.22 6.22 -1.21
C SER A 149 14.69 7.32 -0.27
N MET A 150 13.76 8.11 0.28
CA MET A 150 14.08 9.19 1.21
C MET A 150 14.64 8.64 2.53
N PHE A 151 14.07 7.56 3.04
CA PHE A 151 14.61 6.89 4.23
C PHE A 151 15.98 6.27 3.97
N GLY A 152 16.17 5.62 2.83
CA GLY A 152 17.46 5.07 2.43
C GLY A 152 18.53 6.16 2.32
N PHE A 153 18.19 7.29 1.69
CA PHE A 153 19.07 8.44 1.61
C PHE A 153 19.41 9.03 2.99
N TRP A 154 18.41 9.17 3.87
CA TRP A 154 18.62 9.64 5.24
C TRP A 154 19.56 8.72 6.02
N GLU A 155 19.38 7.41 5.96
CA GLU A 155 20.28 6.46 6.64
C GLU A 155 21.69 6.50 6.06
N ALA A 156 21.84 6.62 4.75
CA ALA A 156 23.16 6.75 4.11
C ALA A 156 23.91 8.00 4.57
N LEU A 157 23.22 9.13 4.77
CA LEU A 157 23.82 10.34 5.30
C LEU A 157 24.18 10.25 6.79
N ARG A 158 23.37 9.52 7.55
CA ARG A 158 23.53 9.39 9.01
C ARG A 158 24.63 8.39 9.36
N ASP A 159 24.75 7.32 8.62
CA ASP A 159 25.67 6.21 8.90
C ASP A 159 26.67 6.07 7.74
N GLN A 160 27.70 6.95 7.73
CA GLN A 160 28.74 7.00 6.71
C GLN A 160 29.55 5.69 6.56
N ALA A 161 29.30 4.69 7.41
CA ALA A 161 30.04 3.45 7.48
C ALA A 161 29.43 2.28 6.68
N LYS A 162 28.26 2.43 6.07
CA LYS A 162 27.60 1.30 5.38
C LYS A 162 27.17 1.65 3.95
N PRO A 163 28.05 1.48 2.96
CA PRO A 163 27.68 1.59 1.55
C PRO A 163 26.97 0.30 1.09
N TYR A 164 25.68 0.15 1.41
CA TYR A 164 24.85 -0.97 0.92
C TYR A 164 23.84 -0.52 -0.15
N TRP A 165 24.22 0.44 -0.98
CA TRP A 165 23.35 1.00 -2.04
C TRP A 165 23.98 0.80 -3.41
#